data_32f278e4672aecfddff3dceed9879610
#
_entry.id   32f278e4672aecfddff3dceed9879610
#
_cell.length_a   1.000
_cell.length_b   1.000
_cell.length_c   1.000
_cell.angle_alpha   90.00
_cell.angle_beta   90.00
_cell.angle_gamma   90.00
#
_symmetry.space_group_name_H-M   'P 1'
#
loop_
_entity.id
_entity.type
_entity.pdbx_description
1 polymer ?
#
loop_
_entity_poly.entity_id
_entity_poly.type
_entity_poly.pdbx_seq_one_letter_code
_entity_poly.pdbx_strand_id
1 'polypeptide(L)'
;MPEVVTLGEPLVQLNAVTTGPLRYVTYFERHVAGAEANVAVGAVRMGLTSGLISSVGNDEFGKLIIQSLRGEGVDVTQIKTDGAAPTGVYFVQRGYPRPGRSSVLYYRRGSAASRLGADDVRASYIKNAKWLHLTGITPALSDSCRSACERAFEIARKSGIKISFDTNVRPALWDSHDAKDVLLPMISRADLLFTDPDDTRVLVGEGEPARAAKRLRERGPATVVIKLGREGAQAFTGKGTFKQKAYDVPVVDPIGAGDAFAAIFVCGTLKGWSTGKCLQAAVVAGALVITARGDEENIPSEPEIQEFLRDVKETE
;
A
#
# COMPACT_ATOMS: atom_id res chain seq x y z
N MET A 1 -15.20 -0.15 15.91
CA MET A 1 -15.09 0.61 14.65
C MET A 1 -13.61 0.82 14.36
N PRO A 2 -13.14 0.60 13.15
CA PRO A 2 -11.72 0.74 12.81
C PRO A 2 -11.26 2.20 12.89
N GLU A 3 -10.04 2.39 13.38
CA GLU A 3 -9.35 3.70 13.39
C GLU A 3 -8.79 4.02 12.02
N VAL A 4 -8.29 2.99 11.31
CA VAL A 4 -7.78 3.10 9.94
C VAL A 4 -8.68 2.29 9.02
N VAL A 5 -9.24 2.92 8.00
CA VAL A 5 -10.00 2.27 6.94
C VAL A 5 -9.21 2.31 5.66
N THR A 6 -9.15 1.18 4.97
CA THR A 6 -8.56 1.08 3.62
C THR A 6 -9.60 0.58 2.63
N LEU A 7 -9.40 0.87 1.33
CA LEU A 7 -10.28 0.40 0.25
C LEU A 7 -9.43 -0.04 -0.92
N GLY A 8 -9.52 -1.32 -1.31
CA GLY A 8 -8.75 -1.84 -2.42
C GLY A 8 -8.90 -3.33 -2.65
N GLU A 9 -8.05 -3.90 -3.47
CA GLU A 9 -8.08 -5.30 -3.86
C GLU A 9 -7.05 -6.14 -3.10
N PRO A 10 -7.48 -7.00 -2.17
CA PRO A 10 -6.63 -8.08 -1.68
C PRO A 10 -6.51 -9.18 -2.73
N LEU A 11 -5.33 -9.77 -2.82
CA LEU A 11 -4.93 -10.72 -3.85
C LEU A 11 -4.32 -11.97 -3.22
N VAL A 12 -4.33 -13.07 -3.96
CA VAL A 12 -3.45 -14.19 -3.63
C VAL A 12 -2.18 -14.07 -4.46
N GLN A 13 -1.03 -14.04 -3.79
CA GLN A 13 0.28 -14.14 -4.39
C GLN A 13 0.70 -15.60 -4.50
N LEU A 14 1.15 -16.01 -5.68
CA LEU A 14 1.79 -17.30 -5.95
C LEU A 14 3.26 -17.02 -6.31
N ASN A 15 4.15 -17.22 -5.34
CA ASN A 15 5.55 -16.88 -5.44
C ASN A 15 6.36 -18.11 -5.85
N ALA A 16 7.04 -18.05 -7.00
CA ALA A 16 7.83 -19.14 -7.50
C ALA A 16 8.92 -19.57 -6.50
N VAL A 17 8.96 -20.84 -6.14
CA VAL A 17 9.98 -21.38 -5.23
C VAL A 17 11.35 -21.41 -5.90
N THR A 18 11.38 -21.67 -7.21
CA THR A 18 12.60 -21.73 -8.01
C THR A 18 12.75 -20.52 -8.94
N THR A 19 13.97 -20.15 -9.28
CA THR A 19 14.26 -19.17 -10.31
C THR A 19 14.01 -19.73 -11.71
N GLY A 20 13.63 -18.85 -12.66
CA GLY A 20 13.46 -19.24 -14.05
C GLY A 20 12.11 -18.87 -14.64
N PRO A 21 11.84 -19.28 -15.90
CA PRO A 21 10.56 -19.01 -16.56
C PRO A 21 9.40 -19.73 -15.84
N LEU A 22 8.30 -19.00 -15.57
CA LEU A 22 7.12 -19.54 -14.87
C LEU A 22 6.58 -20.84 -15.47
N ARG A 23 6.66 -21.02 -16.79
CA ARG A 23 6.19 -22.24 -17.48
C ARG A 23 6.88 -23.53 -17.05
N TYR A 24 8.00 -23.43 -16.32
CA TYR A 24 8.75 -24.59 -15.79
C TYR A 24 8.74 -24.65 -14.27
N VAL A 25 8.08 -23.70 -13.60
CA VAL A 25 7.95 -23.70 -12.14
C VAL A 25 6.85 -24.69 -11.74
N THR A 26 7.19 -25.66 -10.89
CA THR A 26 6.25 -26.67 -10.40
C THR A 26 5.62 -26.26 -9.08
N TYR A 27 6.36 -25.55 -8.21
CA TYR A 27 5.93 -25.21 -6.84
C TYR A 27 5.91 -23.71 -6.60
N PHE A 28 4.87 -23.29 -5.89
CA PHE A 28 4.66 -21.89 -5.49
C PHE A 28 4.39 -21.82 -4.00
N GLU A 29 4.99 -20.85 -3.34
CA GLU A 29 4.56 -20.37 -2.02
C GLU A 29 3.34 -19.49 -2.21
N ARG A 30 2.32 -19.69 -1.37
CA ARG A 30 1.08 -18.92 -1.42
C ARG A 30 1.05 -17.91 -0.28
N HIS A 31 0.80 -16.64 -0.61
CA HIS A 31 0.67 -15.54 0.34
C HIS A 31 -0.61 -14.76 0.08
N VAL A 32 -1.10 -14.03 1.09
CA VAL A 32 -2.09 -12.98 0.91
C VAL A 32 -1.36 -11.67 0.68
N ALA A 33 -1.89 -10.84 -0.19
CA ALA A 33 -1.25 -9.62 -0.66
C ALA A 33 -2.30 -8.56 -1.00
N GLY A 34 -1.84 -7.38 -1.32
CA GLY A 34 -2.67 -6.25 -1.73
C GLY A 34 -2.31 -5.01 -0.95
N ALA A 35 -2.01 -3.92 -1.64
CA ALA A 35 -1.43 -2.73 -1.03
C ALA A 35 -2.27 -2.20 0.14
N GLU A 36 -3.57 -2.11 -0.04
CA GLU A 36 -4.48 -1.62 0.99
C GLU A 36 -4.72 -2.64 2.11
N ALA A 37 -4.65 -3.95 1.80
CA ALA A 37 -4.69 -5.02 2.79
C ALA A 37 -3.43 -5.00 3.65
N ASN A 38 -2.25 -4.84 3.04
CA ASN A 38 -0.98 -4.69 3.74
C ASN A 38 -1.00 -3.51 4.72
N VAL A 39 -1.56 -2.36 4.30
CA VAL A 39 -1.69 -1.20 5.20
C VAL A 39 -2.65 -1.51 6.35
N ALA A 40 -3.75 -2.24 6.11
CA ALA A 40 -4.69 -2.63 7.17
C ALA A 40 -4.03 -3.57 8.19
N VAL A 41 -3.28 -4.59 7.74
CA VAL A 41 -2.50 -5.50 8.61
C VAL A 41 -1.44 -4.71 9.40
N GLY A 42 -0.67 -3.86 8.73
CA GLY A 42 0.33 -3.03 9.38
C GLY A 42 -0.27 -2.14 10.48
N ALA A 43 -1.48 -1.61 10.27
CA ALA A 43 -2.16 -0.82 11.29
C ALA A 43 -2.50 -1.65 12.54
N VAL A 44 -2.96 -2.91 12.38
CA VAL A 44 -3.21 -3.81 13.52
C VAL A 44 -1.91 -4.13 14.25
N ARG A 45 -0.85 -4.48 13.54
CA ARG A 45 0.46 -4.81 14.14
C ARG A 45 1.10 -3.61 14.86
N MET A 46 0.71 -2.39 14.48
CA MET A 46 1.03 -1.16 15.21
C MET A 46 0.08 -0.88 16.39
N GLY A 47 -0.80 -1.80 16.76
CA GLY A 47 -1.72 -1.68 17.90
C GLY A 47 -2.91 -0.75 17.67
N LEU A 48 -3.26 -0.46 16.41
CA LEU A 48 -4.49 0.24 16.03
C LEU A 48 -5.54 -0.76 15.53
N THR A 49 -6.79 -0.33 15.48
CA THR A 49 -7.84 -1.09 14.82
C THR A 49 -7.95 -0.69 13.35
N SER A 50 -8.07 -1.67 12.46
CA SER A 50 -8.20 -1.41 11.03
C SER A 50 -9.31 -2.20 10.37
N GLY A 51 -9.72 -1.78 9.17
CA GLY A 51 -10.68 -2.51 8.36
C GLY A 51 -10.53 -2.21 6.88
N LEU A 52 -10.89 -3.19 6.07
CA LEU A 52 -10.78 -3.16 4.62
C LEU A 52 -12.16 -3.17 3.96
N ILE A 53 -12.41 -2.21 3.08
CA ILE A 53 -13.55 -2.22 2.15
C ILE A 53 -13.08 -2.90 0.87
N SER A 54 -13.71 -4.03 0.52
CA SER A 54 -13.30 -4.82 -0.65
C SER A 54 -14.39 -5.77 -1.16
N SER A 55 -14.01 -6.56 -2.17
CA SER A 55 -14.77 -7.71 -2.64
C SER A 55 -13.83 -8.84 -3.03
N VAL A 56 -14.22 -10.08 -2.75
CA VAL A 56 -13.52 -11.30 -3.16
C VAL A 56 -14.49 -12.25 -3.84
N GLY A 57 -13.97 -13.17 -4.64
CA GLY A 57 -14.79 -14.21 -5.27
C GLY A 57 -15.37 -15.20 -4.25
N ASN A 58 -16.45 -15.87 -4.62
CA ASN A 58 -16.98 -17.01 -3.87
C ASN A 58 -16.18 -18.27 -4.20
N ASP A 59 -14.87 -18.21 -3.96
CA ASP A 59 -13.89 -19.26 -4.24
C ASP A 59 -12.96 -19.50 -3.05
N GLU A 60 -12.09 -20.49 -3.15
CA GLU A 60 -11.16 -20.85 -2.07
C GLU A 60 -10.14 -19.73 -1.78
N PHE A 61 -9.77 -18.94 -2.77
CA PHE A 61 -8.87 -17.81 -2.58
C PHE A 61 -9.56 -16.64 -1.85
N GLY A 62 -10.83 -16.38 -2.13
CA GLY A 62 -11.62 -15.41 -1.38
C GLY A 62 -11.80 -15.80 0.09
N LYS A 63 -12.07 -17.09 0.35
CA LYS A 63 -12.13 -17.63 1.71
C LYS A 63 -10.80 -17.49 2.44
N LEU A 64 -9.69 -17.81 1.76
CA LEU A 64 -8.34 -17.66 2.30
C LEU A 64 -8.07 -16.21 2.72
N ILE A 65 -8.32 -15.25 1.84
CA ILE A 65 -8.09 -13.82 2.11
C ILE A 65 -8.89 -13.37 3.34
N ILE A 66 -10.19 -13.67 3.40
CA ILE A 66 -11.03 -13.31 4.54
C ILE A 66 -10.51 -13.96 5.83
N GLN A 67 -10.05 -15.20 5.76
CA GLN A 67 -9.55 -15.95 6.92
C GLN A 67 -8.22 -15.39 7.42
N SER A 68 -7.28 -15.09 6.50
CA SER A 68 -5.99 -14.48 6.83
C SER A 68 -6.17 -13.12 7.46
N LEU A 69 -6.86 -12.19 6.79
CA LEU A 69 -7.07 -10.83 7.29
C LEU A 69 -7.81 -10.79 8.64
N ARG A 70 -8.79 -11.68 8.83
CA ARG A 70 -9.47 -11.84 10.13
C ARG A 70 -8.51 -12.38 11.19
N GLY A 71 -7.64 -13.32 10.84
CA GLY A 71 -6.60 -13.88 11.71
C GLY A 71 -5.61 -12.81 12.17
N GLU A 72 -5.26 -11.86 11.30
CA GLU A 72 -4.45 -10.69 11.60
C GLU A 72 -5.19 -9.61 12.44
N GLY A 73 -6.51 -9.76 12.64
CA GLY A 73 -7.31 -8.81 13.43
C GLY A 73 -7.90 -7.66 12.60
N VAL A 74 -7.83 -7.71 11.28
CA VAL A 74 -8.48 -6.73 10.39
C VAL A 74 -9.98 -6.94 10.39
N ASP A 75 -10.77 -5.87 10.49
CA ASP A 75 -12.22 -5.93 10.31
C ASP A 75 -12.56 -6.19 8.83
N VAL A 76 -13.05 -7.40 8.56
CA VAL A 76 -13.43 -7.90 7.24
C VAL A 76 -14.94 -7.77 6.97
N THR A 77 -15.69 -7.09 7.81
CA THR A 77 -17.16 -6.96 7.69
C THR A 77 -17.62 -6.17 6.46
N GLN A 78 -16.70 -5.43 5.84
CA GLN A 78 -16.93 -4.70 4.60
C GLN A 78 -16.26 -5.38 3.38
N ILE A 79 -15.82 -6.62 3.52
CA ILE A 79 -15.41 -7.45 2.38
C ILE A 79 -16.62 -8.27 1.94
N LYS A 80 -17.18 -7.93 0.78
CA LYS A 80 -18.29 -8.69 0.19
C LYS A 80 -17.77 -9.89 -0.59
N THR A 81 -18.58 -10.93 -0.71
CA THR A 81 -18.32 -12.07 -1.58
C THR A 81 -19.14 -11.94 -2.86
N ASP A 82 -18.48 -11.96 -4.02
CA ASP A 82 -19.10 -11.92 -5.34
C ASP A 82 -19.13 -13.33 -5.95
N GLY A 83 -20.34 -13.84 -6.22
CA GLY A 83 -20.52 -15.15 -6.85
C GLY A 83 -20.32 -15.16 -8.38
N ALA A 84 -20.15 -13.99 -8.99
CA ALA A 84 -20.07 -13.85 -10.44
C ALA A 84 -18.65 -13.47 -10.95
N ALA A 85 -17.69 -13.29 -10.05
CA ALA A 85 -16.32 -12.93 -10.41
C ALA A 85 -15.30 -13.64 -9.51
N PRO A 86 -14.12 -14.02 -10.02
CA PRO A 86 -13.09 -14.69 -9.24
C PRO A 86 -12.34 -13.73 -8.34
N THR A 87 -11.68 -14.28 -7.33
CA THR A 87 -10.65 -13.57 -6.57
C THR A 87 -9.43 -13.30 -7.44
N GLY A 88 -8.85 -12.10 -7.34
CA GLY A 88 -7.65 -11.74 -8.07
C GLY A 88 -6.42 -12.52 -7.57
N VAL A 89 -5.57 -12.91 -8.52
CA VAL A 89 -4.33 -13.67 -8.26
C VAL A 89 -3.18 -13.04 -9.03
N TYR A 90 -1.96 -13.15 -8.51
CA TYR A 90 -0.77 -12.87 -9.28
C TYR A 90 0.36 -13.85 -9.00
N PHE A 91 1.25 -13.99 -9.98
CA PHE A 91 2.43 -14.83 -9.90
C PHE A 91 3.69 -13.98 -9.82
N VAL A 92 4.62 -14.39 -8.98
CA VAL A 92 5.97 -13.81 -8.92
C VAL A 92 6.95 -14.74 -9.61
N GLN A 93 7.49 -14.29 -10.74
CA GLN A 93 8.57 -14.96 -11.45
C GLN A 93 9.92 -14.45 -10.96
N ARG A 94 10.80 -15.35 -10.55
CA ARG A 94 12.08 -15.00 -9.94
C ARG A 94 13.25 -15.14 -10.91
N GLY A 95 14.13 -14.13 -10.92
CA GLY A 95 15.44 -14.18 -11.57
C GLY A 95 15.43 -14.38 -13.08
N TYR A 96 14.30 -14.19 -13.78
CA TYR A 96 14.19 -14.36 -15.21
C TYR A 96 13.29 -13.29 -15.85
N PRO A 97 13.62 -12.76 -17.02
CA PRO A 97 14.86 -13.00 -17.80
C PRO A 97 16.08 -12.26 -17.22
N ARG A 98 15.92 -11.50 -16.15
CA ARG A 98 16.98 -10.72 -15.51
C ARG A 98 17.36 -11.34 -14.18
N PRO A 99 18.57 -11.90 -14.02
CA PRO A 99 19.06 -12.41 -12.74
C PRO A 99 18.96 -11.37 -11.62
N GLY A 100 18.53 -11.81 -10.42
CA GLY A 100 18.38 -10.95 -9.26
C GLY A 100 17.15 -10.00 -9.30
N ARG A 101 16.29 -10.09 -10.33
CA ARG A 101 15.04 -9.33 -10.40
C ARG A 101 13.84 -10.27 -10.49
N SER A 102 12.77 -9.89 -9.80
CA SER A 102 11.46 -10.55 -9.93
C SER A 102 10.58 -9.77 -10.91
N SER A 103 9.66 -10.48 -11.56
CA SER A 103 8.59 -9.90 -12.36
C SER A 103 7.25 -10.44 -11.92
N VAL A 104 6.20 -9.63 -12.04
CA VAL A 104 4.85 -9.96 -11.57
C VAL A 104 3.94 -10.14 -12.78
N LEU A 105 3.19 -11.25 -12.78
CA LEU A 105 2.18 -11.55 -13.78
C LEU A 105 0.80 -11.59 -13.13
N TYR A 106 -0.05 -10.61 -13.43
CA TYR A 106 -1.37 -10.45 -12.83
C TYR A 106 -2.45 -11.24 -13.57
N TYR A 107 -3.28 -11.94 -12.81
CA TYR A 107 -4.56 -12.52 -13.22
C TYR A 107 -5.66 -11.90 -12.35
N ARG A 108 -5.93 -10.61 -12.58
CA ARG A 108 -6.87 -9.79 -11.79
C ARG A 108 -7.92 -9.03 -12.64
N ARG A 109 -7.82 -9.11 -13.96
CA ARG A 109 -8.80 -8.46 -14.84
C ARG A 109 -10.16 -9.11 -14.65
N GLY A 110 -11.18 -8.33 -14.31
CA GLY A 110 -12.52 -8.84 -14.04
C GLY A 110 -12.64 -9.58 -12.70
N SER A 111 -11.70 -9.38 -11.77
CA SER A 111 -11.80 -9.89 -10.41
C SER A 111 -12.99 -9.30 -9.66
N ALA A 112 -13.41 -9.94 -8.59
CA ALA A 112 -14.48 -9.44 -7.72
C ALA A 112 -14.21 -8.03 -7.21
N ALA A 113 -12.98 -7.74 -6.78
CA ALA A 113 -12.59 -6.41 -6.32
C ALA A 113 -12.59 -5.36 -7.43
N SER A 114 -12.30 -5.73 -8.68
CA SER A 114 -12.37 -4.81 -9.82
C SER A 114 -13.80 -4.36 -10.17
N ARG A 115 -14.80 -4.94 -9.50
CA ARG A 115 -16.22 -4.60 -9.64
C ARG A 115 -16.77 -3.77 -8.48
N LEU A 116 -15.91 -3.37 -7.53
CA LEU A 116 -16.30 -2.44 -6.47
C LEU A 116 -16.87 -1.14 -7.06
N GLY A 117 -17.95 -0.66 -6.48
CA GLY A 117 -18.61 0.57 -6.88
C GLY A 117 -18.88 1.50 -5.71
N ALA A 118 -19.38 2.71 -6.01
CA ALA A 118 -19.72 3.71 -5.00
C ALA A 118 -20.72 3.19 -3.95
N ASP A 119 -21.64 2.31 -4.34
CA ASP A 119 -22.66 1.71 -3.47
C ASP A 119 -22.08 0.73 -2.44
N ASP A 120 -20.89 0.18 -2.70
CA ASP A 120 -20.17 -0.68 -1.77
C ASP A 120 -19.51 0.11 -0.63
N VAL A 121 -19.40 1.44 -0.76
CA VAL A 121 -18.75 2.33 0.19
C VAL A 121 -19.75 2.87 1.20
N ARG A 122 -19.88 2.18 2.33
CA ARG A 122 -20.81 2.57 3.41
C ARG A 122 -20.29 3.78 4.18
N ALA A 123 -21.04 4.89 4.09
CA ALA A 123 -20.65 6.15 4.72
C ALA A 123 -20.48 6.03 6.25
N SER A 124 -21.34 5.25 6.93
CA SER A 124 -21.25 5.02 8.37
C SER A 124 -19.95 4.33 8.80
N TYR A 125 -19.35 3.52 7.93
CA TYR A 125 -18.10 2.83 8.22
C TYR A 125 -16.91 3.80 8.20
N ILE A 126 -16.81 4.65 7.18
CA ILE A 126 -15.72 5.62 7.06
C ILE A 126 -15.87 6.75 8.10
N LYS A 127 -17.08 7.27 8.32
CA LYS A 127 -17.32 8.41 9.23
C LYS A 127 -16.83 8.18 10.67
N ASN A 128 -16.71 6.93 11.09
CA ASN A 128 -16.27 6.56 12.44
C ASN A 128 -14.75 6.28 12.51
N ALA A 129 -14.04 6.35 11.38
CA ALA A 129 -12.60 6.19 11.33
C ALA A 129 -11.87 7.49 11.71
N LYS A 130 -10.59 7.37 12.00
CA LYS A 130 -9.67 8.52 12.17
C LYS A 130 -8.89 8.79 10.89
N TRP A 131 -8.69 7.76 10.08
CA TRP A 131 -7.86 7.80 8.88
C TRP A 131 -8.42 6.94 7.77
N LEU A 132 -8.39 7.47 6.54
CA LEU A 132 -8.66 6.72 5.32
C LEU A 132 -7.36 6.61 4.52
N HIS A 133 -6.97 5.39 4.12
CA HIS A 133 -5.84 5.16 3.21
C HIS A 133 -6.30 4.53 1.90
N LEU A 134 -5.82 5.07 0.79
CA LEU A 134 -6.12 4.64 -0.58
C LEU A 134 -4.83 4.63 -1.40
N THR A 135 -4.82 3.85 -2.48
CA THR A 135 -3.72 3.87 -3.45
C THR A 135 -4.19 4.17 -4.86
N GLY A 136 -3.26 4.52 -5.75
CA GLY A 136 -3.53 4.70 -7.18
C GLY A 136 -3.80 3.40 -7.93
N ILE A 137 -3.66 2.24 -7.28
CA ILE A 137 -3.98 0.95 -7.89
C ILE A 137 -5.48 0.79 -8.06
N THR A 138 -6.24 1.02 -7.00
CA THR A 138 -7.68 0.75 -6.99
C THR A 138 -8.45 1.53 -8.05
N PRO A 139 -8.27 2.84 -8.26
CA PRO A 139 -8.97 3.57 -9.32
C PRO A 139 -8.54 3.17 -10.75
N ALA A 140 -7.42 2.45 -10.89
CA ALA A 140 -6.95 1.91 -12.17
C ALA A 140 -7.63 0.60 -12.58
N LEU A 141 -8.31 -0.09 -11.66
CA LEU A 141 -8.91 -1.40 -11.94
C LEU A 141 -10.15 -1.30 -12.83
N SER A 142 -10.97 -0.26 -12.64
CA SER A 142 -12.19 -0.01 -13.41
C SER A 142 -12.78 1.37 -13.10
N ASP A 143 -13.73 1.81 -13.93
CA ASP A 143 -14.49 3.04 -13.67
C ASP A 143 -15.36 2.93 -12.41
N SER A 144 -15.88 1.74 -12.10
CA SER A 144 -16.63 1.54 -10.86
C SER A 144 -15.73 1.64 -9.63
N CYS A 145 -14.50 1.10 -9.67
CA CYS A 145 -13.51 1.26 -8.61
C CYS A 145 -13.08 2.73 -8.45
N ARG A 146 -12.95 3.47 -9.55
CA ARG A 146 -12.71 4.92 -9.51
C ARG A 146 -13.83 5.62 -8.76
N SER A 147 -15.09 5.32 -9.09
CA SER A 147 -16.27 5.88 -8.41
C SER A 147 -16.32 5.50 -6.93
N ALA A 148 -15.89 4.27 -6.56
CA ALA A 148 -15.75 3.86 -5.16
C ALA A 148 -14.72 4.70 -4.41
N CYS A 149 -13.53 4.92 -5.01
CA CYS A 149 -12.50 5.77 -4.43
C CYS A 149 -12.98 7.21 -4.25
N GLU A 150 -13.62 7.79 -5.28
CA GLU A 150 -14.17 9.15 -5.21
C GLU A 150 -15.20 9.29 -4.09
N ARG A 151 -16.08 8.29 -3.95
CA ARG A 151 -17.06 8.23 -2.87
C ARG A 151 -16.42 8.16 -1.50
N ALA A 152 -15.36 7.35 -1.34
CA ALA A 152 -14.63 7.26 -0.08
C ALA A 152 -13.94 8.59 0.28
N PHE A 153 -13.28 9.25 -0.69
CA PHE A 153 -12.72 10.58 -0.51
C PHE A 153 -13.78 11.62 -0.09
N GLU A 154 -14.93 11.62 -0.76
CA GLU A 154 -16.02 12.56 -0.46
C GLU A 154 -16.52 12.40 0.99
N ILE A 155 -16.75 11.14 1.42
CA ILE A 155 -17.21 10.85 2.77
C ILE A 155 -16.17 11.29 3.80
N ALA A 156 -14.91 10.93 3.59
CA ALA A 156 -13.82 11.26 4.52
C ALA A 156 -13.65 12.79 4.64
N ARG A 157 -13.60 13.52 3.52
CA ARG A 157 -13.48 14.99 3.53
C ARG A 157 -14.66 15.68 4.22
N LYS A 158 -15.90 15.25 3.93
CA LYS A 158 -17.11 15.80 4.60
C LYS A 158 -17.16 15.50 6.09
N SER A 159 -16.49 14.44 6.54
CA SER A 159 -16.46 14.01 7.94
C SER A 159 -15.20 14.47 8.70
N GLY A 160 -14.30 15.21 8.08
CA GLY A 160 -13.04 15.66 8.69
C GLY A 160 -12.03 14.55 8.95
N ILE A 161 -12.18 13.39 8.30
CA ILE A 161 -11.28 12.24 8.41
C ILE A 161 -10.01 12.55 7.63
N LYS A 162 -8.86 12.24 8.21
CA LYS A 162 -7.56 12.39 7.54
C LYS A 162 -7.40 11.36 6.43
N ILE A 163 -6.78 11.79 5.33
CA ILE A 163 -6.62 10.96 4.13
C ILE A 163 -5.14 10.85 3.79
N SER A 164 -4.64 9.61 3.68
CA SER A 164 -3.38 9.33 2.99
C SER A 164 -3.64 8.66 1.64
N PHE A 165 -2.79 8.99 0.69
CA PHE A 165 -2.83 8.42 -0.64
C PHE A 165 -1.42 7.98 -1.06
N ASP A 166 -1.27 6.74 -1.55
CA ASP A 166 -0.03 6.28 -2.18
C ASP A 166 -0.24 6.26 -3.70
N THR A 167 0.58 6.99 -4.45
CA THR A 167 0.42 7.10 -5.90
C THR A 167 0.50 5.75 -6.58
N ASN A 168 1.41 4.90 -6.17
CA ASN A 168 1.55 3.49 -6.53
C ASN A 168 1.18 3.21 -8.00
N VAL A 169 1.73 4.02 -8.91
CA VAL A 169 1.46 3.94 -10.34
C VAL A 169 2.00 2.64 -10.88
N ARG A 170 1.13 1.81 -11.43
CA ARG A 170 1.51 0.55 -12.06
C ARG A 170 1.36 0.68 -13.56
N PRO A 171 2.45 0.78 -14.34
CA PRO A 171 2.38 0.98 -15.80
C PRO A 171 1.49 -0.05 -16.52
N ALA A 172 1.39 -1.27 -15.98
CA ALA A 172 0.53 -2.31 -16.54
C ALA A 172 -0.98 -2.06 -16.36
N LEU A 173 -1.37 -1.12 -15.48
CA LEU A 173 -2.77 -0.74 -15.22
C LEU A 173 -3.12 0.63 -15.81
N TRP A 174 -2.11 1.49 -16.02
CA TRP A 174 -2.26 2.84 -16.54
C TRP A 174 -1.43 3.04 -17.80
N ASP A 175 -1.90 3.85 -18.73
CA ASP A 175 -0.99 4.69 -19.48
C ASP A 175 -0.70 5.98 -18.68
N SER A 176 0.39 6.69 -19.00
CA SER A 176 0.83 7.85 -18.20
C SER A 176 -0.15 9.03 -18.25
N HIS A 177 -0.94 9.13 -19.33
CA HIS A 177 -1.94 10.20 -19.49
C HIS A 177 -3.14 9.96 -18.57
N ASP A 178 -3.71 8.77 -18.61
CA ASP A 178 -4.86 8.39 -17.76
C ASP A 178 -4.52 8.45 -16.27
N ALA A 179 -3.33 7.98 -15.88
CA ALA A 179 -2.87 8.05 -14.50
C ALA A 179 -2.87 9.50 -13.99
N LYS A 180 -2.32 10.42 -14.77
CA LYS A 180 -2.26 11.84 -14.41
C LYS A 180 -3.65 12.44 -14.24
N ASP A 181 -4.55 12.20 -15.17
CA ASP A 181 -5.88 12.81 -15.20
C ASP A 181 -6.77 12.31 -14.05
N VAL A 182 -6.58 11.07 -13.62
CA VAL A 182 -7.33 10.48 -12.51
C VAL A 182 -6.68 10.74 -11.17
N LEU A 183 -5.37 10.57 -11.04
CA LEU A 183 -4.72 10.62 -9.75
C LEU A 183 -4.47 12.04 -9.23
N LEU A 184 -4.21 13.04 -10.09
CA LEU A 184 -3.99 14.42 -9.62
C LEU A 184 -5.21 15.01 -8.88
N PRO A 185 -6.47 14.83 -9.34
CA PRO A 185 -7.65 15.24 -8.57
C PRO A 185 -7.78 14.53 -7.23
N MET A 186 -7.40 13.24 -7.14
CA MET A 186 -7.39 12.48 -5.87
C MET A 186 -6.30 12.99 -4.93
N ILE A 187 -5.09 13.20 -5.45
CA ILE A 187 -3.94 13.75 -4.71
C ILE A 187 -4.30 15.09 -4.07
N SER A 188 -5.03 15.95 -4.77
CA SER A 188 -5.41 17.28 -4.25
C SER A 188 -6.29 17.22 -3.01
N ARG A 189 -6.92 16.10 -2.75
CA ARG A 189 -7.80 15.86 -1.59
C ARG A 189 -7.12 15.11 -0.43
N ALA A 190 -5.88 14.64 -0.62
CA ALA A 190 -5.13 13.94 0.41
C ALA A 190 -4.45 14.93 1.38
N ASP A 191 -4.33 14.54 2.66
CA ASP A 191 -3.53 15.26 3.67
C ASP A 191 -2.08 14.82 3.64
N LEU A 192 -1.84 13.53 3.38
CA LEU A 192 -0.54 12.87 3.31
C LEU A 192 -0.43 12.10 2.00
N LEU A 193 0.64 12.34 1.26
CA LEU A 193 0.93 11.68 0.00
C LEU A 193 2.20 10.85 0.12
N PHE A 194 2.13 9.58 -0.31
CA PHE A 194 3.29 8.74 -0.58
C PHE A 194 3.48 8.63 -2.09
N THR A 195 4.74 8.65 -2.53
CA THR A 195 5.10 8.55 -3.94
C THR A 195 6.57 8.13 -4.08
N ASP A 196 7.03 7.93 -5.30
CA ASP A 196 8.42 7.69 -5.64
C ASP A 196 8.85 8.54 -6.86
N PRO A 197 10.14 8.58 -7.23
CA PRO A 197 10.62 9.39 -8.36
C PRO A 197 10.04 8.98 -9.72
N ASP A 198 9.70 7.72 -9.94
CA ASP A 198 9.13 7.25 -11.20
C ASP A 198 7.68 7.72 -11.32
N ASP A 199 6.91 7.58 -10.27
CA ASP A 199 5.55 8.08 -10.19
C ASP A 199 5.49 9.62 -10.36
N THR A 200 6.42 10.34 -9.70
CA THR A 200 6.43 11.80 -9.82
C THR A 200 6.81 12.29 -11.21
N ARG A 201 7.65 11.55 -11.95
CA ARG A 201 7.91 11.86 -13.39
C ARG A 201 6.64 11.74 -14.21
N VAL A 202 5.84 10.70 -13.97
CA VAL A 202 4.55 10.50 -14.65
C VAL A 202 3.57 11.61 -14.30
N LEU A 203 3.40 11.91 -13.00
CA LEU A 203 2.32 12.75 -12.50
C LEU A 203 2.59 14.26 -12.66
N VAL A 204 3.82 14.68 -12.42
CA VAL A 204 4.17 16.12 -12.41
C VAL A 204 5.39 16.47 -13.29
N GLY A 205 5.92 15.52 -14.04
CA GLY A 205 7.06 15.73 -14.94
C GLY A 205 8.36 16.07 -14.21
N GLU A 206 8.54 15.56 -12.98
CA GLU A 206 9.67 15.89 -12.14
C GLU A 206 10.11 14.67 -11.32
N GLY A 207 11.37 14.30 -11.39
CA GLY A 207 11.95 13.16 -10.65
C GLY A 207 12.85 13.57 -9.49
N GLU A 208 13.26 14.86 -9.41
CA GLU A 208 14.06 15.33 -8.27
C GLU A 208 13.13 15.54 -7.05
N PRO A 209 13.44 14.90 -5.90
CA PRO A 209 12.51 14.81 -4.78
C PRO A 209 12.00 16.16 -4.26
N ALA A 210 12.87 17.14 -4.06
CA ALA A 210 12.44 18.42 -3.48
C ALA A 210 11.54 19.22 -4.44
N ARG A 211 11.86 19.20 -5.74
CA ARG A 211 11.05 19.87 -6.76
C ARG A 211 9.71 19.16 -6.98
N ALA A 212 9.72 17.84 -7.03
CA ALA A 212 8.50 17.04 -7.13
C ALA A 212 7.58 17.26 -5.92
N ALA A 213 8.12 17.19 -4.71
CA ALA A 213 7.37 17.43 -3.49
C ALA A 213 6.77 18.85 -3.44
N LYS A 214 7.50 19.87 -3.89
CA LYS A 214 6.98 21.24 -3.98
C LYS A 214 5.76 21.30 -4.90
N ARG A 215 5.86 20.77 -6.13
CA ARG A 215 4.75 20.73 -7.10
C ARG A 215 3.52 19.99 -6.58
N LEU A 216 3.75 18.89 -5.86
CA LEU A 216 2.66 18.07 -5.29
C LEU A 216 2.01 18.76 -4.08
N ARG A 217 2.79 19.40 -3.21
CA ARG A 217 2.26 20.14 -2.06
C ARG A 217 1.43 21.37 -2.48
N GLU A 218 1.82 22.04 -3.54
CA GLU A 218 1.06 23.15 -4.13
C GLU A 218 -0.33 22.73 -4.64
N ARG A 219 -0.56 21.39 -4.80
CA ARG A 219 -1.84 20.81 -5.24
C ARG A 219 -2.77 20.41 -4.08
N GLY A 220 -2.27 20.30 -2.84
CA GLY A 220 -3.14 19.98 -1.71
C GLY A 220 -2.48 19.30 -0.52
N PRO A 221 -1.69 18.23 -0.69
CA PRO A 221 -1.13 17.50 0.43
C PRO A 221 -0.26 18.37 1.33
N ALA A 222 -0.56 18.40 2.64
CA ALA A 222 0.27 19.12 3.61
C ALA A 222 1.64 18.43 3.79
N THR A 223 1.68 17.11 3.63
CA THR A 223 2.89 16.30 3.72
C THR A 223 3.03 15.43 2.48
N VAL A 224 4.21 15.46 1.86
CA VAL A 224 4.60 14.56 0.76
C VAL A 224 5.80 13.76 1.20
N VAL A 225 5.70 12.44 1.12
CA VAL A 225 6.78 11.50 1.42
C VAL A 225 7.22 10.82 0.13
N ILE A 226 8.49 10.95 -0.20
CA ILE A 226 9.09 10.33 -1.39
C ILE A 226 9.96 9.17 -0.96
N LYS A 227 9.57 7.97 -1.38
CA LYS A 227 10.29 6.71 -1.18
C LYS A 227 11.40 6.61 -2.22
N LEU A 228 12.64 6.41 -1.79
CA LEU A 228 13.83 6.44 -2.65
C LEU A 228 14.53 5.06 -2.75
N GLY A 229 13.83 4.00 -2.38
CA GLY A 229 14.37 2.64 -2.39
C GLY A 229 15.63 2.54 -1.53
N ARG A 230 16.75 2.17 -2.12
CA ARG A 230 18.04 1.99 -1.41
C ARG A 230 18.62 3.28 -0.81
N GLU A 231 18.14 4.42 -1.21
CA GLU A 231 18.55 5.71 -0.64
C GLU A 231 17.71 6.10 0.59
N GLY A 232 16.67 5.32 0.91
CA GLY A 232 15.77 5.57 2.03
C GLY A 232 14.54 6.38 1.63
N ALA A 233 14.23 7.46 2.36
CA ALA A 233 13.06 8.27 2.08
C ALA A 233 13.21 9.72 2.56
N GLN A 234 12.39 10.61 2.00
CA GLN A 234 12.32 12.02 2.40
C GLN A 234 10.86 12.44 2.61
N ALA A 235 10.61 13.14 3.71
CA ALA A 235 9.31 13.72 4.02
C ALA A 235 9.39 15.27 3.96
N PHE A 236 8.51 15.87 3.18
CA PHE A 236 8.41 17.29 2.96
C PHE A 236 7.12 17.82 3.60
N THR A 237 7.26 18.74 4.55
CA THR A 237 6.16 19.29 5.36
C THR A 237 6.21 20.80 5.41
N GLY A 238 5.21 21.43 6.02
CA GLY A 238 5.27 22.88 6.32
C GLY A 238 6.35 23.27 7.34
N LYS A 239 6.87 22.29 8.10
CA LYS A 239 7.94 22.49 9.11
C LYS A 239 9.34 22.23 8.57
N GLY A 240 9.48 21.77 7.32
CA GLY A 240 10.77 21.48 6.70
C GLY A 240 10.84 20.09 6.08
N THR A 241 12.05 19.69 5.72
CA THR A 241 12.37 18.41 5.09
C THR A 241 13.06 17.50 6.10
N PHE A 242 12.57 16.26 6.18
CA PHE A 242 13.14 15.19 6.99
C PHE A 242 13.69 14.13 6.05
N LYS A 243 14.85 13.57 6.38
CA LYS A 243 15.51 12.55 5.56
C LYS A 243 15.91 11.38 6.44
N GLN A 244 15.70 10.17 5.94
CA GLN A 244 16.14 8.93 6.56
C GLN A 244 16.78 8.06 5.48
N LYS A 245 18.04 7.65 5.71
CA LYS A 245 18.73 6.68 4.86
C LYS A 245 18.12 5.29 5.04
N ALA A 246 18.18 4.47 4.00
CA ALA A 246 17.85 3.06 4.12
C ALA A 246 18.84 2.35 5.05
N TYR A 247 18.36 1.29 5.68
CA TYR A 247 19.22 0.36 6.40
C TYR A 247 19.76 -0.70 5.42
N ASP A 248 21.01 -1.09 5.61
CA ASP A 248 21.62 -2.14 4.79
C ASP A 248 21.19 -3.51 5.33
N VAL A 249 20.37 -4.20 4.54
CA VAL A 249 19.82 -5.51 4.89
C VAL A 249 19.84 -6.42 3.66
N PRO A 250 19.90 -7.76 3.84
CA PRO A 250 19.76 -8.69 2.72
C PRO A 250 18.41 -8.54 2.02
N VAL A 251 18.42 -8.39 0.70
CA VAL A 251 17.20 -8.27 -0.10
C VAL A 251 16.81 -9.64 -0.67
N VAL A 252 15.72 -10.20 -0.18
CA VAL A 252 15.12 -11.45 -0.65
C VAL A 252 13.95 -11.20 -1.58
N ASP A 253 13.01 -10.31 -1.19
CA ASP A 253 11.84 -9.94 -1.99
C ASP A 253 11.43 -8.49 -1.68
N PRO A 254 11.41 -7.57 -2.67
CA PRO A 254 11.06 -6.17 -2.42
C PRO A 254 9.55 -5.89 -2.38
N ILE A 255 8.69 -6.91 -2.59
CA ILE A 255 7.23 -6.75 -2.61
C ILE A 255 6.72 -6.39 -1.22
N GLY A 256 5.72 -5.51 -1.12
CA GLY A 256 5.09 -5.09 0.14
C GLY A 256 5.85 -4.00 0.93
N ALA A 257 7.13 -3.74 0.62
CA ALA A 257 7.94 -2.75 1.37
C ALA A 257 7.34 -1.33 1.37
N GLY A 258 6.77 -0.90 0.25
CA GLY A 258 6.12 0.40 0.10
C GLY A 258 4.86 0.53 0.96
N ASP A 259 4.10 -0.54 1.04
CA ASP A 259 2.84 -0.60 1.77
C ASP A 259 3.10 -0.64 3.29
N ALA A 260 4.06 -1.46 3.72
CA ALA A 260 4.53 -1.48 5.12
C ALA A 260 5.04 -0.09 5.55
N PHE A 261 5.85 0.54 4.70
CA PHE A 261 6.31 1.91 4.93
C PHE A 261 5.13 2.87 5.14
N ALA A 262 4.13 2.84 4.25
CA ALA A 262 2.96 3.71 4.35
C ALA A 262 2.14 3.43 5.61
N ALA A 263 1.92 2.15 5.95
CA ALA A 263 1.22 1.74 7.16
C ALA A 263 1.87 2.31 8.43
N ILE A 264 3.17 2.09 8.58
CA ILE A 264 3.90 2.52 9.78
C ILE A 264 3.96 4.05 9.89
N PHE A 265 4.13 4.77 8.77
CA PHE A 265 4.11 6.24 8.77
C PHE A 265 2.74 6.80 9.18
N VAL A 266 1.65 6.25 8.64
CA VAL A 266 0.27 6.61 9.01
C VAL A 266 0.02 6.34 10.49
N CYS A 267 0.35 5.15 10.96
CA CYS A 267 0.16 4.75 12.36
C CYS A 267 0.96 5.62 13.33
N GLY A 268 2.22 5.91 13.01
CA GLY A 268 3.05 6.81 13.79
C GLY A 268 2.45 8.22 13.85
N THR A 269 1.89 8.71 12.74
CA THR A 269 1.21 10.00 12.70
C THR A 269 -0.04 10.01 13.61
N LEU A 270 -0.85 8.95 13.58
CA LEU A 270 -2.02 8.79 14.46
C LEU A 270 -1.64 8.71 15.94
N LYS A 271 -0.48 8.11 16.24
CA LYS A 271 0.10 8.04 17.61
C LYS A 271 0.78 9.34 18.06
N GLY A 272 0.76 10.39 17.22
CA GLY A 272 1.37 11.68 17.54
C GLY A 272 2.90 11.71 17.47
N TRP A 273 3.54 10.77 16.78
CA TRP A 273 4.99 10.78 16.62
C TRP A 273 5.44 11.97 15.75
N SER A 274 6.67 12.45 15.98
CA SER A 274 7.27 13.43 15.09
C SER A 274 7.47 12.86 13.69
N THR A 275 7.45 13.71 12.67
CA THR A 275 7.68 13.30 11.28
C THR A 275 8.98 12.51 11.11
N GLY A 276 10.06 12.92 11.80
CA GLY A 276 11.32 12.20 11.77
C GLY A 276 11.20 10.79 12.34
N LYS A 277 10.50 10.61 13.49
CA LYS A 277 10.26 9.28 14.07
C LYS A 277 9.37 8.42 13.17
N CYS A 278 8.30 9.00 12.57
CA CYS A 278 7.48 8.28 11.60
C CYS A 278 8.31 7.80 10.41
N LEU A 279 9.16 8.67 9.87
CA LEU A 279 10.00 8.37 8.71
C LEU A 279 11.03 7.27 9.04
N GLN A 280 11.68 7.35 10.19
CA GLN A 280 12.64 6.35 10.64
C GLN A 280 11.99 4.97 10.79
N ALA A 281 10.88 4.89 11.52
CA ALA A 281 10.15 3.65 11.72
C ALA A 281 9.61 3.05 10.40
N ALA A 282 9.12 3.91 9.49
CA ALA A 282 8.65 3.48 8.17
C ALA A 282 9.78 2.91 7.30
N VAL A 283 10.99 3.50 7.36
CA VAL A 283 12.17 2.96 6.65
C VAL A 283 12.59 1.62 7.23
N VAL A 284 12.55 1.45 8.56
CA VAL A 284 12.79 0.15 9.22
C VAL A 284 11.79 -0.90 8.73
N ALA A 285 10.49 -0.55 8.68
CA ALA A 285 9.47 -1.49 8.21
C ALA A 285 9.73 -1.94 6.77
N GLY A 286 10.04 -1.00 5.88
CA GLY A 286 10.43 -1.34 4.51
C GLY A 286 11.68 -2.23 4.44
N ALA A 287 12.67 -2.00 5.31
CA ALA A 287 13.87 -2.82 5.38
C ALA A 287 13.56 -4.24 5.88
N LEU A 288 12.73 -4.40 6.91
CA LEU A 288 12.39 -5.72 7.44
C LEU A 288 11.58 -6.55 6.44
N VAL A 289 10.59 -5.94 5.76
CA VAL A 289 9.77 -6.64 4.76
C VAL A 289 10.61 -7.29 3.67
N ILE A 290 11.65 -6.63 3.18
CA ILE A 290 12.44 -7.14 2.05
C ILE A 290 13.39 -8.28 2.40
N THR A 291 13.53 -8.64 3.68
CA THR A 291 14.46 -9.69 4.14
C THR A 291 13.91 -11.12 4.01
N ALA A 292 12.62 -11.27 3.76
CA ALA A 292 11.98 -12.57 3.60
C ALA A 292 11.00 -12.55 2.41
N ARG A 293 10.52 -13.75 2.05
CA ARG A 293 9.45 -13.88 1.05
C ARG A 293 8.10 -13.68 1.71
N GLY A 294 7.14 -13.26 0.94
CA GLY A 294 5.79 -12.98 1.39
C GLY A 294 5.40 -11.54 1.11
N ASP A 295 4.34 -11.11 1.70
CA ASP A 295 3.82 -9.74 1.53
C ASP A 295 3.35 -9.22 2.91
N GLU A 296 2.12 -9.59 3.35
CA GLU A 296 1.61 -9.18 4.67
C GLU A 296 2.36 -9.81 5.85
N GLU A 297 2.92 -11.03 5.67
CA GLU A 297 3.56 -11.79 6.75
C GLU A 297 4.76 -11.06 7.36
N ASN A 298 5.49 -10.32 6.54
CA ASN A 298 6.75 -9.69 6.92
C ASN A 298 6.59 -8.25 7.42
N ILE A 299 5.37 -7.72 7.49
CA ILE A 299 5.12 -6.38 8.02
C ILE A 299 5.40 -6.41 9.53
N PRO A 300 6.34 -5.59 10.04
CA PRO A 300 6.71 -5.65 11.45
C PRO A 300 5.67 -5.02 12.37
N SER A 301 5.64 -5.50 13.59
CA SER A 301 4.96 -4.87 14.73
C SER A 301 5.81 -3.71 15.30
N GLU A 302 5.18 -2.88 16.15
CA GLU A 302 5.91 -1.79 16.82
C GLU A 302 7.08 -2.30 17.71
N PRO A 303 6.94 -3.39 18.50
CA PRO A 303 8.06 -3.95 19.25
C PRO A 303 9.24 -4.38 18.37
N GLU A 304 9.00 -5.03 17.24
CA GLU A 304 10.05 -5.47 16.30
C GLU A 304 10.77 -4.28 15.66
N ILE A 305 10.06 -3.20 15.33
CA ILE A 305 10.68 -1.95 14.86
C ILE A 305 11.60 -1.36 15.95
N GLN A 306 11.17 -1.37 17.22
CA GLN A 306 11.96 -0.83 18.32
C GLN A 306 13.18 -1.72 18.63
N GLU A 307 13.04 -3.03 18.50
CA GLU A 307 14.15 -3.98 18.63
C GLU A 307 15.22 -3.72 17.57
N PHE A 308 14.84 -3.67 16.30
CA PHE A 308 15.74 -3.35 15.21
C PHE A 308 16.50 -2.03 15.44
N LEU A 309 15.80 -1.00 15.89
CA LEU A 309 16.43 0.32 16.16
C LEU A 309 17.41 0.31 17.35
N ARG A 310 17.25 -0.61 18.32
CA ARG A 310 18.23 -0.80 19.40
C ARG A 310 19.49 -1.47 18.88
N ASP A 311 19.32 -2.56 18.11
CA ASP A 311 20.46 -3.33 17.58
C ASP A 311 21.35 -2.50 16.66
N VAL A 312 20.74 -1.63 15.83
CA VAL A 312 21.51 -0.71 14.98
C VAL A 312 22.35 0.26 15.80
N LYS A 313 21.81 0.79 16.90
CA LYS A 313 22.55 1.73 17.78
C LYS A 313 23.70 1.08 18.55
N GLU A 314 23.60 -0.21 18.82
CA GLU A 314 24.65 -0.96 19.54
C GLU A 314 25.81 -1.34 18.60
N THR A 315 25.58 -1.28 17.29
CA THR A 315 26.55 -1.68 16.25
C THR A 315 27.31 -0.48 15.66
N GLU A 316 26.82 0.76 15.84
CA GLU A 316 27.49 2.03 15.50
C GLU A 316 28.40 2.51 16.64
#